data_945a7d7eb7e669e9a4651c298e661af3
#
_entry.id   945a7d7eb7e669e9a4651c298e661af3
#
_cell.length_a   1.000
_cell.length_b   1.000
_cell.length_c   1.000
_cell.angle_alpha   90.00
_cell.angle_beta   90.00
_cell.angle_gamma   90.00
#
_symmetry.space_group_name_H-M   'P 1'
#
loop_
_entity.id
_entity.type
_entity.pdbx_description
1 polymer ?
#
loop_
_entity_poly.entity_id
_entity_poly.type
_entity_poly.pdbx_seq_one_letter_code
_entity_poly.pdbx_strand_id
1 'polypeptide(L)'
;MTGIDNFFNAQGGLWYARYMDDFLLFTRTRWQLRRSVKRLHEFFDLGGFETHPDKTQLGRIEQGFDWLGVWFTPTGATIAPRALENHLARRARLYEQARRQGLSSTETAERVRTYEARWTSWAEHMLDHLLDDI
;
A
#
# COMPACT_ATOMS: atom_id res chain seq x y z
N MET A 1 -1.01 17.07 9.92
CA MET A 1 -0.36 15.77 10.15
C MET A 1 1.03 15.85 10.76
N THR A 2 1.62 17.05 10.82
CA THR A 2 2.96 17.27 11.39
C THR A 2 3.08 16.80 12.85
N GLY A 3 2.02 16.95 13.65
CA GLY A 3 2.02 16.52 15.06
C GLY A 3 2.16 15.01 15.22
N ILE A 4 1.53 14.21 14.34
CA ILE A 4 1.62 12.74 14.33
C ILE A 4 3.06 12.34 14.00
N ASP A 5 3.62 12.89 12.93
CA ASP A 5 4.97 12.57 12.49
C ASP A 5 6.01 12.89 13.57
N ASN A 6 5.91 14.07 14.18
CA ASN A 6 6.82 14.49 15.24
C ASN A 6 6.73 13.59 16.46
N PHE A 7 5.52 13.21 16.87
CA PHE A 7 5.33 12.32 18.02
C PHE A 7 5.98 10.96 17.79
N PHE A 8 5.68 10.30 16.65
CA PHE A 8 6.18 8.96 16.39
C PHE A 8 7.68 8.93 16.08
N ASN A 9 8.21 9.95 15.42
CA ASN A 9 9.65 10.06 15.17
C ASN A 9 10.47 10.25 16.45
N ALA A 10 9.87 10.83 17.49
CA ALA A 10 10.52 11.03 18.79
C ALA A 10 10.51 9.77 19.67
N GLN A 11 9.72 8.74 19.34
CA GLN A 11 9.62 7.52 20.15
C GLN A 11 10.83 6.60 19.94
N GLY A 12 11.49 6.25 21.04
CA GLY A 12 12.59 5.27 21.00
C GLY A 12 12.09 3.85 20.80
N GLY A 13 12.80 3.05 20.00
CA GLY A 13 12.43 1.65 19.74
C GLY A 13 11.22 1.46 18.83
N LEU A 14 10.75 2.53 18.22
CA LEU A 14 9.64 2.51 17.27
C LEU A 14 10.14 3.03 15.93
N TRP A 15 9.75 2.36 14.85
CA TRP A 15 10.00 2.82 13.50
C TRP A 15 8.67 3.23 12.87
N TYR A 16 8.64 4.42 12.25
CA TYR A 16 7.43 5.02 11.71
C TYR A 16 7.68 5.52 10.30
N ALA A 17 6.73 5.24 9.41
CA ALA A 17 6.68 5.82 8.09
C ALA A 17 5.25 6.22 7.72
N ARG A 18 5.14 7.24 6.93
CA ARG A 18 3.85 7.69 6.39
C ARG A 18 4.01 7.99 4.90
N TYR A 19 3.02 7.56 4.12
CA TYR A 19 2.86 7.94 2.73
C TYR A 19 1.42 8.40 2.53
N MET A 20 1.22 9.72 2.36
CA MET A 20 -0.11 10.35 2.29
C MET A 20 -0.96 9.98 3.50
N ASP A 21 -2.05 9.23 3.30
CA ASP A 21 -2.96 8.77 4.37
C ASP A 21 -2.63 7.37 4.88
N ASP A 22 -1.56 6.76 4.37
CA ASP A 22 -1.12 5.43 4.79
C ASP A 22 -0.03 5.52 5.85
N PHE A 23 -0.18 4.75 6.94
CA PHE A 23 0.75 4.74 8.08
C PHE A 23 1.33 3.35 8.27
N LEU A 24 2.61 3.29 8.56
CA LEU A 24 3.33 2.06 8.86
C LEU A 24 4.10 2.23 10.16
N LEU A 25 3.87 1.32 11.11
CA LEU A 25 4.50 1.34 12.42
C LEU A 25 5.13 -0.02 12.70
N PHE A 26 6.41 -0.02 13.05
CA PHE A 26 7.11 -1.20 13.58
C PHE A 26 7.50 -0.94 15.03
N THR A 27 7.20 -1.90 15.89
CA THR A 27 7.54 -1.85 17.31
C THR A 27 8.24 -3.15 17.72
N ARG A 28 9.00 -3.09 18.81
CA ARG A 28 9.70 -4.27 19.34
C ARG A 28 8.81 -5.15 20.21
N THR A 29 7.77 -4.56 20.83
CA THR A 29 6.88 -5.26 21.75
C THR A 29 5.43 -5.05 21.37
N ARG A 30 4.58 -6.02 21.74
CA ARG A 30 3.13 -5.91 21.57
C ARG A 30 2.56 -4.76 22.40
N TRP A 31 3.11 -4.53 23.57
CA TRP A 31 2.71 -3.42 24.44
C TRP A 31 2.94 -2.07 23.79
N GLN A 32 4.12 -1.87 23.22
CA GLN A 32 4.46 -0.64 22.49
C GLN A 32 3.55 -0.45 21.28
N LEU A 33 3.24 -1.53 20.56
CA LEU A 33 2.31 -1.50 19.43
C LEU A 33 0.93 -1.02 19.86
N ARG A 34 0.38 -1.59 20.92
CA ARG A 34 -0.94 -1.20 21.43
C ARG A 34 -1.00 0.26 21.84
N ARG A 35 0.03 0.75 22.52
CA ARG A 35 0.12 2.17 22.90
C ARG A 35 0.20 3.08 21.68
N SER A 36 1.00 2.69 20.69
CA SER A 36 1.17 3.47 19.46
C SER A 36 -0.12 3.54 18.65
N VAL A 37 -0.83 2.42 18.52
CA VAL A 37 -2.13 2.38 17.82
C VAL A 37 -3.15 3.25 18.53
N LYS A 38 -3.23 3.18 19.87
CA LYS A 38 -4.11 4.04 20.66
C LYS A 38 -3.82 5.52 20.42
N ARG A 39 -2.53 5.90 20.42
CA ARG A 39 -2.12 7.27 20.21
C ARG A 39 -2.43 7.76 18.79
N LEU A 40 -2.24 6.89 17.80
CA LEU A 40 -2.59 7.18 16.41
C LEU A 40 -4.08 7.48 16.25
N HIS A 41 -4.94 6.67 16.89
CA HIS A 41 -6.40 6.91 16.90
C HIS A 41 -6.77 8.24 17.58
N GLU A 42 -6.09 8.59 18.67
CA GLU A 42 -6.29 9.88 19.33
C GLU A 42 -5.97 11.05 18.38
N PHE A 43 -4.87 10.96 17.61
CA PHE A 43 -4.54 11.96 16.59
C PHE A 43 -5.58 12.04 15.48
N PHE A 44 -6.11 10.90 15.04
CA PHE A 44 -7.17 10.87 14.03
C PHE A 44 -8.44 11.54 14.54
N ASP A 45 -8.85 11.26 15.76
CA ASP A 45 -10.03 11.87 16.37
C ASP A 45 -9.88 13.38 16.48
N LEU A 46 -8.71 13.87 16.90
CA LEU A 46 -8.42 15.29 16.99
C LEU A 46 -8.40 16.00 15.63
N GLY A 47 -7.94 15.28 14.58
CA GLY A 47 -7.87 15.81 13.23
C GLY A 47 -9.14 15.63 12.40
N GLY A 48 -10.16 14.96 12.93
CA GLY A 48 -11.37 14.66 12.20
C GLY A 48 -11.21 13.59 11.11
N PHE A 49 -10.17 12.77 11.20
CA PHE A 49 -9.94 11.69 10.24
C PHE A 49 -10.71 10.44 10.62
N GLU A 50 -11.25 9.75 9.61
CA GLU A 50 -11.90 8.47 9.79
C GLU A 50 -10.89 7.33 9.70
N THR A 51 -11.05 6.33 10.58
CA THR A 51 -10.30 5.08 10.50
C THR A 51 -11.14 4.03 9.79
N HIS A 52 -10.49 3.21 8.99
CA HIS A 52 -11.12 2.09 8.29
C HIS A 52 -10.54 0.78 8.84
N PRO A 53 -11.20 0.13 9.81
CA PRO A 53 -10.67 -1.08 10.45
C PRO A 53 -10.37 -2.22 9.47
N ASP A 54 -11.14 -2.32 8.39
CA ASP A 54 -10.94 -3.31 7.33
C ASP A 54 -9.68 -3.08 6.50
N LYS A 55 -9.11 -1.87 6.56
CA LYS A 55 -7.84 -1.50 5.92
C LYS A 55 -6.67 -1.49 6.89
N THR A 56 -6.91 -1.78 8.16
CA THR A 56 -5.87 -1.81 9.18
C THR A 56 -5.34 -3.22 9.36
N GLN A 57 -4.02 -3.37 9.30
CA GLN A 57 -3.34 -4.63 9.50
C GLN A 57 -2.52 -4.56 10.80
N LEU A 58 -2.77 -5.49 11.70
CA LEU A 58 -2.05 -5.62 12.97
C LEU A 58 -1.55 -7.05 13.11
N GLY A 59 -0.27 -7.23 13.39
CA GLY A 59 0.27 -8.57 13.55
C GLY A 59 1.79 -8.58 13.65
N ARG A 60 2.34 -9.78 13.64
CA ARG A 60 3.78 -10.00 13.63
C ARG A 60 4.34 -9.85 12.22
N ILE A 61 5.55 -9.31 12.11
CA ILE A 61 6.24 -9.17 10.82
C ILE A 61 6.41 -10.51 10.12
N GLU A 62 6.62 -11.59 10.87
CA GLU A 62 6.80 -12.93 10.32
C GLU A 62 5.60 -13.42 9.50
N GLN A 63 4.41 -12.91 9.80
CA GLN A 63 3.19 -13.26 9.07
C GLN A 63 3.07 -12.53 7.72
N GLY A 64 3.91 -11.52 7.49
CA GLY A 64 3.83 -10.69 6.31
C GLY A 64 2.77 -9.59 6.43
N PHE A 65 2.89 -8.58 5.61
CA PHE A 65 1.92 -7.48 5.53
C PHE A 65 1.96 -6.85 4.13
N ASP A 66 0.87 -6.22 3.73
CA ASP A 66 0.87 -5.43 2.50
C ASP A 66 0.92 -3.93 2.82
N TRP A 67 1.67 -3.20 2.00
CA TRP A 67 1.72 -1.74 2.07
C TRP A 67 2.01 -1.17 0.68
N LEU A 68 1.21 -0.22 0.27
CA LEU A 68 1.31 0.43 -1.04
C LEU A 68 1.31 -0.54 -2.22
N GLY A 69 0.59 -1.65 -2.11
CA GLY A 69 0.49 -2.66 -3.16
C GLY A 69 1.62 -3.69 -3.19
N VAL A 70 2.50 -3.67 -2.18
CA VAL A 70 3.62 -4.62 -2.05
C VAL A 70 3.40 -5.51 -0.83
N TRP A 71 3.63 -6.81 -0.98
CA TRP A 71 3.58 -7.77 0.11
C TRP A 71 4.98 -7.99 0.65
N PHE A 72 5.17 -7.66 1.93
CA PHE A 72 6.45 -7.78 2.63
C PHE A 72 6.47 -9.00 3.53
N THR A 73 7.58 -9.73 3.50
CA THR A 73 7.89 -10.83 4.42
C THR A 73 9.33 -10.66 4.91
N PRO A 74 9.75 -11.40 5.97
CA PRO A 74 11.15 -11.34 6.41
C PRO A 74 12.17 -11.76 5.34
N THR A 75 11.73 -12.52 4.33
CA THR A 75 12.61 -13.04 3.27
C THR A 75 12.58 -12.23 1.99
N GLY A 76 11.67 -11.24 1.87
CA GLY A 76 11.63 -10.40 0.68
C GLY A 76 10.30 -9.69 0.47
N ALA A 77 10.14 -9.11 -0.71
CA ALA A 77 8.95 -8.36 -1.09
C ALA A 77 8.44 -8.81 -2.45
N THR A 78 7.12 -8.90 -2.60
CA THR A 78 6.44 -9.23 -3.87
C THR A 78 5.25 -8.29 -4.06
N ILE A 79 4.68 -8.26 -5.25
CA ILE A 79 3.45 -7.50 -5.47
C ILE A 79 2.32 -8.15 -4.66
N ALA A 80 1.56 -7.34 -3.93
CA ALA A 80 0.46 -7.83 -3.10
C ALA A 80 -0.60 -8.52 -3.96
N PRO A 81 -1.17 -9.66 -3.52
CA PRO A 81 -2.22 -10.36 -4.26
C PRO A 81 -3.39 -9.46 -4.65
N ARG A 82 -3.79 -8.56 -3.75
CA ARG A 82 -4.86 -7.59 -4.02
C ARG A 82 -4.50 -6.65 -5.17
N ALA A 83 -3.25 -6.18 -5.23
CA ALA A 83 -2.79 -5.31 -6.32
C ALA A 83 -2.81 -6.05 -7.66
N LEU A 84 -2.40 -7.32 -7.67
CA LEU A 84 -2.45 -8.17 -8.86
C LEU A 84 -3.89 -8.42 -9.30
N GLU A 85 -4.80 -8.74 -8.39
CA GLU A 85 -6.22 -8.93 -8.68
C GLU A 85 -6.84 -7.67 -9.27
N ASN A 86 -6.54 -6.51 -8.70
CA ASN A 86 -7.01 -5.22 -9.20
C ASN A 86 -6.47 -4.94 -10.61
N HIS A 87 -5.22 -5.30 -10.87
CA HIS A 87 -4.62 -5.19 -12.20
C HIS A 87 -5.35 -6.04 -13.23
N LEU A 88 -5.59 -7.31 -12.92
CA LEU A 88 -6.29 -8.24 -13.82
C LEU A 88 -7.73 -7.78 -14.08
N ALA A 89 -8.43 -7.31 -13.06
CA ALA A 89 -9.78 -6.78 -13.21
C ALA A 89 -9.81 -5.53 -14.09
N ARG A 90 -8.83 -4.64 -13.93
CA ARG A 90 -8.73 -3.42 -14.75
C ARG A 90 -8.41 -3.75 -16.20
N ARG A 91 -7.52 -4.71 -16.44
CA ARG A 91 -7.23 -5.20 -17.80
C ARG A 91 -8.47 -5.74 -18.49
N ALA A 92 -9.26 -6.56 -17.78
CA ALA A 92 -10.52 -7.07 -18.29
C ALA A 92 -11.50 -5.96 -18.66
N ARG A 93 -11.60 -4.92 -17.83
CA ARG A 93 -12.44 -3.75 -18.12
C ARG A 93 -11.98 -2.98 -19.35
N LEU A 94 -10.69 -2.89 -19.60
CA LEU A 94 -10.16 -2.25 -20.80
C LEU A 94 -10.58 -2.99 -22.07
N TYR A 95 -10.54 -4.30 -22.07
CA TYR A 95 -11.04 -5.11 -23.18
C TYR A 95 -12.55 -4.88 -23.41
N GLU A 96 -13.32 -4.86 -22.34
CA GLU A 96 -14.77 -4.63 -22.40
C GLU A 96 -15.10 -3.24 -22.96
N GLN A 97 -14.42 -2.21 -22.48
CA GLN A 97 -14.60 -0.84 -22.97
C GLN A 97 -14.23 -0.71 -24.45
N ALA A 98 -13.12 -1.32 -24.87
CA ALA A 98 -12.69 -1.31 -26.27
C ALA A 98 -13.74 -1.96 -27.16
N ARG A 99 -14.31 -3.09 -26.74
CA ARG A 99 -15.36 -3.77 -27.47
C ARG A 99 -16.61 -2.89 -27.60
N ARG A 100 -17.03 -2.23 -26.53
CA ARG A 100 -18.20 -1.31 -26.54
C ARG A 100 -17.98 -0.11 -27.46
N GLN A 101 -16.74 0.38 -27.56
CA GLN A 101 -16.39 1.50 -28.42
C GLN A 101 -16.17 1.09 -29.87
N GLY A 102 -16.24 -0.20 -30.19
CA GLY A 102 -16.06 -0.71 -31.54
C GLY A 102 -14.62 -0.62 -32.05
N LEU A 103 -13.62 -0.66 -31.15
CA LEU A 103 -12.22 -0.60 -31.51
C LEU A 103 -11.76 -1.86 -32.22
N SER A 104 -10.81 -1.72 -33.16
CA SER A 104 -10.19 -2.87 -33.81
C SER A 104 -9.35 -3.68 -32.85
N SER A 105 -9.02 -4.92 -33.24
CA SER A 105 -8.13 -5.78 -32.44
C SER A 105 -6.77 -5.13 -32.21
N THR A 106 -6.22 -4.42 -33.20
CA THR A 106 -4.95 -3.73 -33.11
C THR A 106 -5.01 -2.57 -32.10
N GLU A 107 -6.07 -1.75 -32.19
CA GLU A 107 -6.27 -0.63 -31.26
C GLU A 107 -6.45 -1.10 -29.83
N THR A 108 -7.22 -2.16 -29.64
CA THR A 108 -7.45 -2.79 -28.34
C THR A 108 -6.14 -3.30 -27.75
N ALA A 109 -5.35 -4.03 -28.55
CA ALA A 109 -4.06 -4.56 -28.10
C ALA A 109 -3.08 -3.44 -27.72
N GLU A 110 -3.08 -2.32 -28.43
CA GLU A 110 -2.22 -1.18 -28.09
C GLU A 110 -2.63 -0.53 -26.76
N ARG A 111 -3.93 -0.35 -26.50
CA ARG A 111 -4.40 0.20 -25.22
C ARG A 111 -4.02 -0.68 -24.03
N VAL A 112 -4.23 -1.97 -24.17
CA VAL A 112 -3.91 -2.94 -23.13
C VAL A 112 -2.40 -2.99 -22.90
N ARG A 113 -1.61 -2.99 -23.97
CA ARG A 113 -0.14 -3.00 -23.89
C ARG A 113 0.37 -1.76 -23.18
N THR A 114 -0.16 -0.58 -23.48
CA THR A 114 0.21 0.67 -22.83
C THR A 114 -0.08 0.62 -21.33
N TYR A 115 -1.26 0.11 -20.96
CA TYR A 115 -1.62 -0.04 -19.56
C TYR A 115 -0.71 -1.05 -18.83
N GLU A 116 -0.46 -2.20 -19.45
CA GLU A 116 0.42 -3.21 -18.85
C GLU A 116 1.84 -2.71 -18.68
N ALA A 117 2.36 -1.96 -19.64
CA ALA A 117 3.69 -1.36 -19.53
C ALA A 117 3.78 -0.38 -18.35
N ARG A 118 2.77 0.44 -18.14
CA ARG A 118 2.71 1.36 -16.99
C ARG A 118 2.65 0.60 -15.68
N TRP A 119 1.83 -0.44 -15.60
CA TRP A 119 1.69 -1.24 -14.39
C TRP A 119 2.97 -2.00 -14.07
N THR A 120 3.61 -2.60 -15.07
CA THR A 120 4.89 -3.30 -14.90
C THR A 120 5.97 -2.34 -14.42
N SER A 121 6.04 -1.15 -15.00
CA SER A 121 6.98 -0.11 -14.59
C SER A 121 6.75 0.31 -13.13
N TRP A 122 5.50 0.49 -12.72
CA TRP A 122 5.15 0.77 -11.33
C TRP A 122 5.58 -0.37 -10.41
N ALA A 123 5.27 -1.62 -10.78
CA ALA A 123 5.60 -2.79 -9.97
C ALA A 123 7.12 -2.95 -9.77
N GLU A 124 7.88 -2.79 -10.83
CA GLU A 124 9.35 -2.83 -10.77
C GLU A 124 9.90 -1.72 -9.88
N HIS A 125 9.39 -0.50 -10.04
CA HIS A 125 9.81 0.64 -9.22
C HIS A 125 9.53 0.39 -7.74
N MET A 126 8.33 -0.10 -7.41
CA MET A 126 7.95 -0.38 -6.03
C MET A 126 8.81 -1.46 -5.40
N LEU A 127 9.10 -2.54 -6.13
CA LEU A 127 9.93 -3.62 -5.61
C LEU A 127 11.40 -3.21 -5.45
N ASP A 128 11.91 -2.36 -6.33
CA ASP A 128 13.31 -1.98 -6.33
C ASP A 128 13.61 -0.83 -5.36
N HIS A 129 12.67 0.10 -5.16
CA HIS A 129 12.93 1.36 -4.47
C HIS A 129 12.16 1.55 -3.17
N LEU A 130 11.03 0.87 -2.96
CA LEU A 130 10.24 1.08 -1.76
C LEU A 130 10.99 0.67 -0.48
N LEU A 131 11.81 -0.36 -0.54
CA LEU A 131 12.63 -0.80 0.58
C LEU A 131 13.70 0.23 0.96
N ASP A 132 14.18 1.01 0.00
CA ASP A 132 15.17 2.05 0.25
C ASP A 132 14.54 3.26 0.96
N ASP A 133 13.25 3.50 0.75
CA ASP A 133 12.49 4.57 1.38
C ASP A 133 12.00 4.20 2.80
N ILE A 134 12.05 2.92 3.11
CA ILE A 134 11.76 2.36 4.42
C ILE A 134 13.08 2.13 5.17
#